data_6687053ad848a9608b928f1cc94769fc
#
_entry.id   6687053ad848a9608b928f1cc94769fc
#
_cell.length_a   1.000
_cell.length_b   1.000
_cell.length_c   1.000
_cell.angle_alpha   90.00
_cell.angle_beta   90.00
_cell.angle_gamma   90.00
#
_symmetry.space_group_name_H-M   'P 1'
#
loop_
_entity.id
_entity.type
_entity.pdbx_description
1 polymer ?
#
loop_
_entity_poly.entity_id
_entity_poly.type
_entity_poly.pdbx_seq_one_letter_code
_entity_poly.pdbx_strand_id
1 'polypeptide(L)'
;MRNIIRLGDSTSHGGKVVGVSAHHFTVDGIPVARVGDVCSCPIAGHDNCTVAEGDPHHVIDGIAVAHEGHKTTCGAALIPSTGNFGGQ
;
A
#
# COMPACT_ATOMS: atom_id res chain seq x y z
N MET A 1 -12.53 10.77 -2.63
CA MET A 1 -11.12 10.59 -2.99
C MET A 1 -10.49 9.52 -2.12
N ARG A 2 -9.72 8.64 -2.72
CA ARG A 2 -9.07 7.59 -1.96
C ARG A 2 -7.78 8.08 -1.33
N ASN A 3 -7.47 7.53 -0.17
CA ASN A 3 -6.24 7.84 0.52
C ASN A 3 -5.08 7.01 -0.04
N ILE A 4 -3.90 7.61 -0.06
CA ILE A 4 -2.68 6.93 -0.49
C ILE A 4 -2.26 5.90 0.57
N ILE A 5 -1.81 4.75 0.11
CA ILE A 5 -1.26 3.72 0.99
C ILE A 5 0.22 4.01 1.24
N ARG A 6 0.64 3.85 2.49
CA ARG A 6 2.00 4.16 2.93
C ARG A 6 2.59 2.97 3.67
N LEU A 7 3.91 3.02 3.86
CA LEU A 7 4.61 2.02 4.67
C LEU A 7 3.94 1.88 6.04
N GLY A 8 3.67 0.65 6.45
CA GLY A 8 3.02 0.36 7.72
C GLY A 8 1.51 0.29 7.66
N ASP A 9 0.90 0.66 6.53
CA ASP A 9 -0.55 0.57 6.40
C ASP A 9 -1.00 -0.89 6.37
N SER A 10 -2.21 -1.13 6.86
CA SER A 10 -2.73 -2.47 7.07
C SER A 10 -3.34 -3.08 5.82
N THR A 11 -3.51 -4.40 5.83
CA THR A 11 -4.29 -5.10 4.82
C THR A 11 -5.48 -5.78 5.48
N SER A 12 -6.49 -6.13 4.67
CA SER A 12 -7.70 -6.80 5.18
C SER A 12 -7.43 -8.21 5.70
N HIS A 13 -6.26 -8.78 5.42
CA HIS A 13 -5.86 -10.08 5.93
C HIS A 13 -5.06 -10.00 7.23
N GLY A 14 -4.98 -8.83 7.84
CA GLY A 14 -4.24 -8.63 9.07
C GLY A 14 -2.75 -8.40 8.87
N GLY A 15 -2.31 -8.22 7.63
CA GLY A 15 -0.92 -7.89 7.34
C GLY A 15 -0.69 -6.39 7.24
N LYS A 16 0.50 -6.03 6.79
CA LYS A 16 0.91 -4.62 6.63
C LYS A 16 1.84 -4.48 5.45
N VAL A 17 1.94 -3.25 4.93
CA VAL A 17 3.01 -2.90 3.99
C VAL A 17 4.31 -2.84 4.78
N VAL A 18 5.26 -3.70 4.46
CA VAL A 18 6.51 -3.83 5.23
C VAL A 18 7.75 -3.39 4.48
N GLY A 19 7.66 -3.22 3.17
CA GLY A 19 8.79 -2.74 2.39
C GLY A 19 8.33 -1.88 1.22
N VAL A 20 8.97 -0.73 1.05
CA VAL A 20 8.68 0.17 -0.07
C VAL A 20 9.98 0.52 -0.76
N SER A 21 9.88 0.88 -2.05
CA SER A 21 11.05 1.25 -2.85
C SER A 21 11.17 2.75 -3.10
N ALA A 22 10.09 3.50 -2.90
CA ALA A 22 10.08 4.95 -3.15
C ALA A 22 10.31 5.74 -1.86
N HIS A 23 11.46 5.54 -1.22
CA HIS A 23 11.78 6.20 0.04
C HIS A 23 11.88 7.73 -0.09
N HIS A 24 12.09 8.22 -1.30
CA HIS A 24 12.24 9.65 -1.58
C HIS A 24 10.89 10.37 -1.71
N PHE A 25 9.78 9.62 -1.72
CA PHE A 25 8.45 10.21 -1.85
C PHE A 25 7.61 9.82 -0.64
N THR A 26 7.32 10.82 0.19
CA THR A 26 6.61 10.58 1.45
C THR A 26 5.36 11.43 1.57
N VAL A 27 4.41 10.95 2.36
CA VAL A 27 3.25 11.71 2.77
C VAL A 27 3.27 11.72 4.30
N ASP A 28 3.35 12.92 4.88
CA ASP A 28 3.49 13.10 6.32
C ASP A 28 4.72 12.37 6.86
N GLY A 29 5.80 12.35 6.07
CA GLY A 29 7.05 11.74 6.49
C GLY A 29 7.11 10.22 6.32
N ILE A 30 6.06 9.59 5.78
CA ILE A 30 6.00 8.14 5.60
C ILE A 30 6.02 7.80 4.11
N PRO A 31 6.95 6.93 3.67
CA PRO A 31 7.05 6.60 2.24
C PRO A 31 5.78 5.95 1.71
N VAL A 32 5.42 6.30 0.47
CA VAL A 32 4.22 5.75 -0.17
C VAL A 32 4.50 4.36 -0.73
N ALA A 33 3.45 3.55 -0.83
CA ALA A 33 3.52 2.21 -1.41
C ALA A 33 3.16 2.26 -2.90
N ARG A 34 3.87 1.47 -3.70
CA ARG A 34 3.64 1.37 -5.14
C ARG A 34 3.45 -0.10 -5.51
N VAL A 35 2.96 -0.34 -6.72
CA VAL A 35 2.84 -1.72 -7.24
C VAL A 35 4.18 -2.44 -7.11
N GLY A 36 4.14 -3.66 -6.57
CA GLY A 36 5.33 -4.47 -6.34
C GLY A 36 5.94 -4.33 -4.95
N ASP A 37 5.51 -3.36 -4.17
CA ASP A 37 6.03 -3.20 -2.82
C ASP A 37 5.55 -4.34 -1.92
N VAL A 38 6.35 -4.69 -0.93
CA VAL A 38 6.17 -5.91 -0.16
C VAL A 38 5.17 -5.72 0.97
N CYS A 39 4.27 -6.69 1.10
CA CYS A 39 3.29 -6.73 2.19
C CYS A 39 3.48 -8.02 2.97
N SER A 40 3.26 -7.96 4.28
CA SER A 40 3.17 -9.17 5.08
C SER A 40 1.74 -9.72 5.00
N CYS A 41 1.59 -11.03 5.16
CA CYS A 41 0.29 -11.65 5.23
C CYS A 41 0.40 -12.84 6.19
N PRO A 42 -0.36 -12.83 7.30
CA PRO A 42 -0.25 -13.89 8.30
C PRO A 42 -0.93 -15.19 7.90
N ILE A 43 -1.64 -15.20 6.77
CA ILE A 43 -2.36 -16.39 6.32
C ILE A 43 -1.36 -17.40 5.73
N ALA A 44 -1.45 -18.64 6.19
CA ALA A 44 -0.57 -19.71 5.71
C ALA A 44 -0.69 -19.86 4.20
N GLY A 45 0.46 -19.98 3.53
CA GLY A 45 0.50 -20.10 2.08
C GLY A 45 0.51 -18.76 1.33
N HIS A 46 0.34 -17.65 2.02
CA HIS A 46 0.36 -16.32 1.42
C HIS A 46 1.75 -15.68 1.57
N ASP A 47 2.76 -16.37 1.10
CA ASP A 47 4.13 -15.85 1.15
C ASP A 47 4.34 -14.87 -0.02
N ASN A 48 5.26 -13.94 0.18
CA ASN A 48 5.67 -13.00 -0.88
C ASN A 48 4.52 -12.16 -1.43
N CYS A 49 3.62 -11.72 -0.56
CA CYS A 49 2.56 -10.82 -0.98
C CYS A 49 3.13 -9.46 -1.36
N THR A 50 2.67 -8.92 -2.46
CA THR A 50 3.05 -7.58 -2.91
C THR A 50 1.82 -6.80 -3.33
N VAL A 51 1.97 -5.48 -3.44
CA VAL A 51 0.91 -4.63 -3.97
C VAL A 51 0.69 -4.99 -5.44
N ALA A 52 -0.53 -5.37 -5.80
CA ALA A 52 -0.86 -5.81 -7.15
C ALA A 52 -1.52 -4.73 -7.99
N GLU A 53 -2.13 -3.72 -7.37
CA GLU A 53 -2.87 -2.68 -8.07
C GLU A 53 -2.40 -1.30 -7.64
N GLY A 54 -2.47 -0.35 -8.57
CA GLY A 54 -2.17 1.05 -8.30
C GLY A 54 -2.95 1.95 -9.23
N ASP A 55 -2.96 3.23 -8.93
CA ASP A 55 -3.66 4.23 -9.74
C ASP A 55 -2.80 4.61 -10.94
N PRO A 56 -3.25 4.34 -12.17
CA PRO A 56 -2.46 4.67 -13.36
C PRO A 56 -2.28 6.18 -13.57
N HIS A 57 -3.07 6.99 -12.89
CA HIS A 57 -2.94 8.46 -12.97
C HIS A 57 -2.01 9.00 -11.88
N HIS A 58 -1.53 8.17 -10.99
CA HIS A 58 -0.63 8.59 -9.93
C HIS A 58 0.59 7.67 -9.93
N VAL A 59 1.62 8.10 -10.65
CA VAL A 59 2.79 7.27 -10.93
C VAL A 59 4.04 7.97 -10.40
N ILE A 60 4.90 7.21 -9.72
CA ILE A 60 6.20 7.69 -9.23
C ILE A 60 7.26 6.80 -9.86
N ASP A 61 8.16 7.41 -10.61
CA ASP A 61 9.24 6.69 -11.31
C ASP A 61 8.69 5.58 -12.21
N GLY A 62 7.54 5.85 -12.85
CA GLY A 62 6.92 4.89 -13.77
C GLY A 62 6.11 3.80 -13.11
N ILE A 63 5.94 3.82 -11.80
CA ILE A 63 5.22 2.77 -11.06
C ILE A 63 4.02 3.37 -10.35
N ALA A 64 2.85 2.76 -10.56
CA ALA A 64 1.60 3.26 -10.01
C ALA A 64 1.57 3.19 -8.48
N VAL A 65 1.05 4.25 -7.86
CA VAL A 65 0.94 4.35 -6.40
C VAL A 65 -0.34 3.65 -5.96
N ALA A 66 -0.24 2.88 -4.86
CA ALA A 66 -1.39 2.20 -4.29
C ALA A 66 -2.26 3.16 -3.51
N HIS A 67 -3.56 2.99 -3.65
CA HIS A 67 -4.56 3.75 -2.92
C HIS A 67 -5.48 2.81 -2.16
N GLU A 68 -6.28 3.39 -1.29
CA GLU A 68 -7.28 2.66 -0.50
C GLU A 68 -8.12 1.72 -1.38
N GLY A 69 -8.23 0.47 -0.94
CA GLY A 69 -9.03 -0.53 -1.64
C GLY A 69 -8.30 -1.30 -2.73
N HIS A 70 -7.12 -0.85 -3.14
CA HIS A 70 -6.32 -1.63 -4.07
C HIS A 70 -5.88 -2.94 -3.43
N LYS A 71 -5.67 -3.96 -4.24
CA LYS A 71 -5.43 -5.31 -3.75
C LYS A 71 -3.96 -5.70 -3.79
N THR A 72 -3.60 -6.61 -2.91
CA THR A 72 -2.31 -7.30 -2.95
C THR A 72 -2.44 -8.56 -3.79
N THR A 73 -1.31 -9.21 -4.06
CA THR A 73 -1.30 -10.45 -4.86
C THR A 73 -2.04 -11.59 -4.17
N CYS A 74 -2.21 -11.53 -2.86
CA CYS A 74 -2.95 -12.55 -2.12
C CYS A 74 -4.43 -12.19 -1.94
N GLY A 75 -4.88 -11.13 -2.59
CA GLY A 75 -6.29 -10.73 -2.57
C GLY A 75 -6.70 -9.84 -1.40
N ALA A 76 -5.76 -9.46 -0.56
CA ALA A 76 -6.07 -8.55 0.55
C ALA A 76 -6.26 -7.13 0.05
N ALA A 77 -7.19 -6.41 0.64
CA ALA A 77 -7.39 -5.00 0.33
C ALA A 77 -6.48 -4.15 1.21
N LEU A 78 -5.91 -3.10 0.63
CA LEU A 78 -5.07 -2.17 1.36
C LEU A 78 -5.93 -1.15 2.11
N ILE A 79 -5.58 -0.93 3.37
CA ILE A 79 -6.35 -0.07 4.28
C ILE A 79 -5.44 1.05 4.75
N PRO A 80 -5.75 2.31 4.41
CA PRO A 80 -4.88 3.42 4.78
C PRO A 80 -4.99 3.76 6.26
N SER A 81 -3.86 4.07 6.86
CA SER A 81 -3.86 4.63 8.21
C SER A 81 -4.15 6.13 8.18
N THR A 82 -4.13 6.72 6.99
CA THR A 82 -4.38 8.14 6.80
C THR A 82 -5.86 8.50 6.72
N GLY A 83 -6.74 7.50 6.81
CA GLY A 83 -8.16 7.75 6.68
C GLY A 83 -8.69 8.82 7.62
N ASN A 84 -8.20 8.83 8.84
CA ASN A 84 -8.61 9.84 9.80
C ASN A 84 -8.01 11.20 9.51
N PHE A 85 -6.87 11.20 8.88
CA PHE A 85 -6.17 12.43 8.56
C PHE A 85 -7.02 13.31 7.65
N GLY A 86 -7.56 12.73 6.62
CA GLY A 86 -8.42 13.47 5.71
C GLY A 86 -9.74 13.87 6.34
N GLY A 87 -10.13 13.20 7.39
CA GLY A 87 -11.40 13.44 8.04
C GLY A 87 -11.37 14.50 9.12
N GLN A 88 -10.21 14.97 9.44
CA GLN A 88 -10.12 15.97 10.48
C GLN A 88 -10.21 17.35 10.00
#